data_bd6d138a75dacf8bcf787dcb0bd78517
#
_entry.id   bd6d138a75dacf8bcf787dcb0bd78517
#
_cell.length_a   1.000
_cell.length_b   1.000
_cell.length_c   1.000
_cell.angle_alpha   90.00
_cell.angle_beta   90.00
_cell.angle_gamma   90.00
#
_symmetry.space_group_name_H-M   'P 1'
#
loop_
_entity.id
_entity.type
_entity.pdbx_description
1 polymer ?
#
loop_
_entity_poly.entity_id
_entity_poly.type
_entity_poly.pdbx_seq_one_letter_code
_entity_poly.pdbx_strand_id
1 'polypeptide(L)'
;MEPLQVIDEQGALVGEVPGLDEADLLEIHRLLVLTRTLDEHTETLVRQGRISFYAASRGHEAAQVGSGYALEACDWIFPSPHRELGVHLAKGAAVFEMMSHYFGRATDPTQGRQMPNHFG
;
A
#
# COMPACT_ATOMS: atom_id res chain seq x y z
N MET A 1 -13.32 -15.56 -20.03
CA MET A 1 -12.15 -15.95 -19.21
C MET A 1 -12.67 -16.10 -17.80
N GLU A 2 -12.54 -17.25 -17.18
CA GLU A 2 -12.92 -17.44 -15.78
C GLU A 2 -11.92 -16.71 -14.88
N PRO A 3 -12.38 -16.08 -13.79
CA PRO A 3 -11.50 -15.42 -12.85
C PRO A 3 -10.62 -16.45 -12.14
N LEU A 4 -9.35 -16.09 -11.90
CA LEU A 4 -8.48 -16.88 -11.04
C LEU A 4 -9.00 -16.78 -9.60
N GLN A 5 -9.30 -17.93 -9.00
CA GLN A 5 -9.77 -17.98 -7.62
C GLN A 5 -8.98 -19.04 -6.85
N VAL A 6 -8.39 -18.63 -5.74
CA VAL A 6 -7.61 -19.50 -4.85
C VAL A 6 -8.43 -19.92 -3.63
N ILE A 7 -9.19 -19.00 -3.08
CA ILE A 7 -10.10 -19.23 -1.94
C ILE A 7 -11.53 -18.82 -2.31
N ASP A 8 -12.53 -19.50 -1.76
CA ASP A 8 -13.92 -19.14 -1.92
C ASP A 8 -14.38 -18.08 -0.86
N GLU A 9 -15.65 -17.72 -0.92
CA GLU A 9 -16.25 -16.74 0.01
C GLU A 9 -16.28 -17.24 1.47
N GLN A 10 -16.16 -18.53 1.69
CA GLN A 10 -16.10 -19.17 3.01
C GLN A 10 -14.65 -19.33 3.51
N GLY A 11 -13.65 -18.95 2.69
CA GLY A 11 -12.23 -19.09 3.00
C GLY A 11 -11.67 -20.48 2.73
N ALA A 12 -12.44 -21.37 2.07
CA ALA A 12 -11.97 -22.68 1.69
C ALA A 12 -11.09 -22.60 0.44
N LEU A 13 -10.05 -23.44 0.39
CA LEU A 13 -9.14 -23.53 -0.75
C LEU A 13 -9.86 -24.19 -1.93
N VAL A 14 -9.98 -23.49 -3.05
CA VAL A 14 -10.63 -23.95 -4.28
C VAL A 14 -9.72 -23.93 -5.51
N GLY A 15 -8.57 -23.29 -5.40
CA GLY A 15 -7.58 -23.17 -6.47
C GLY A 15 -6.17 -23.55 -6.04
N GLU A 16 -5.23 -23.42 -6.96
CA GLU A 16 -3.82 -23.67 -6.69
C GLU A 16 -3.24 -22.54 -5.84
N VAL A 17 -2.58 -22.91 -4.74
CA VAL A 17 -1.90 -21.94 -3.87
C VAL A 17 -0.62 -21.48 -4.56
N PRO A 18 -0.35 -20.17 -4.68
CA PRO A 18 0.95 -19.68 -5.11
C PRO A 18 2.07 -20.30 -4.26
N GLY A 19 3.24 -20.48 -4.83
CA GLY A 19 4.42 -21.02 -4.14
C GLY A 19 5.01 -20.06 -3.11
N LEU A 20 4.19 -19.61 -2.17
CA LEU A 20 4.56 -18.73 -1.04
C LEU A 20 4.79 -19.58 0.20
N ASP A 21 5.85 -19.31 0.93
CA ASP A 21 6.09 -19.93 2.23
C ASP A 21 5.36 -19.20 3.38
N GLU A 22 5.48 -19.72 4.59
CA GLU A 22 4.82 -19.12 5.77
C GLU A 22 5.35 -17.73 6.09
N ALA A 23 6.63 -17.48 5.86
CA ALA A 23 7.24 -16.17 6.09
C ALA A 23 6.70 -15.12 5.08
N ASP A 24 6.54 -15.50 3.82
CA ASP A 24 5.90 -14.67 2.80
C ASP A 24 4.46 -14.30 3.19
N LEU A 25 3.69 -15.30 3.61
CA LEU A 25 2.30 -15.09 4.00
C LEU A 25 2.17 -14.17 5.21
N LEU A 26 3.03 -14.32 6.20
CA LEU A 26 3.08 -13.44 7.37
C LEU A 26 3.47 -12.01 7.00
N GLU A 27 4.45 -11.84 6.12
CA GLU A 27 4.87 -10.51 5.68
C GLU A 27 3.79 -9.83 4.83
N ILE A 28 3.15 -10.54 3.90
CA ILE A 28 2.01 -10.03 3.13
C ILE A 28 0.87 -9.62 4.08
N HIS A 29 0.54 -10.47 5.05
CA HIS A 29 -0.47 -10.14 6.04
C HIS A 29 -0.12 -8.88 6.84
N ARG A 30 1.12 -8.77 7.30
CA ARG A 30 1.63 -7.57 8.00
C ARG A 30 1.48 -6.32 7.15
N LEU A 31 1.84 -6.39 5.87
CA LEU A 31 1.71 -5.28 4.93
C LEU A 31 0.25 -4.88 4.69
N LEU A 32 -0.66 -5.85 4.59
CA LEU A 32 -2.10 -5.59 4.46
C LEU A 32 -2.65 -4.85 5.68
N VAL A 33 -2.31 -5.31 6.88
CA VAL A 33 -2.72 -4.66 8.15
C VAL A 33 -2.12 -3.26 8.26
N LEU A 34 -0.84 -3.11 7.93
CA LEU A 34 -0.16 -1.82 7.95
C LEU A 34 -0.79 -0.83 6.97
N THR A 35 -1.07 -1.27 5.74
CA THR A 35 -1.72 -0.47 4.70
C THR A 35 -3.08 0.03 5.19
N ARG A 36 -3.92 -0.85 5.71
CA ARG A 36 -5.24 -0.50 6.23
C ARG A 36 -5.15 0.47 7.41
N THR A 37 -4.27 0.20 8.36
CA THR A 37 -4.10 1.03 9.55
C THR A 37 -3.62 2.44 9.20
N LEU A 38 -2.65 2.54 8.29
CA LEU A 38 -2.12 3.83 7.84
C LEU A 38 -3.18 4.61 7.03
N ASP A 39 -3.93 3.92 6.18
CA ASP A 39 -5.04 4.50 5.42
C ASP A 39 -6.09 5.14 6.34
N GLU A 40 -6.60 4.41 7.32
CA GLU A 40 -7.62 4.88 8.28
C GLU A 40 -7.11 6.05 9.15
N HIS A 41 -5.84 5.98 9.57
CA HIS A 41 -5.22 7.07 10.32
C HIS A 41 -5.08 8.33 9.48
N THR A 42 -4.64 8.19 8.22
CA THR A 42 -4.44 9.32 7.31
C THR A 42 -5.78 9.98 6.97
N GLU A 43 -6.84 9.21 6.68
CA GLU A 43 -8.19 9.76 6.52
C GLU A 43 -8.65 10.54 7.75
N THR A 44 -8.34 10.05 8.94
CA THR A 44 -8.69 10.75 10.19
C THR A 44 -7.95 12.08 10.29
N LEU A 45 -6.67 12.13 9.92
CA LEU A 45 -5.88 13.37 9.90
C LEU A 45 -6.39 14.38 8.88
N VAL A 46 -6.89 13.92 7.74
CA VAL A 46 -7.57 14.79 6.75
C VAL A 46 -8.85 15.38 7.35
N ARG A 47 -9.71 14.55 7.96
CA ARG A 47 -10.93 15.02 8.63
C ARG A 47 -10.67 16.02 9.76
N GLN A 48 -9.50 15.95 10.39
CA GLN A 48 -9.03 16.91 11.39
C GLN A 48 -8.40 18.17 10.80
N GLY A 49 -8.29 18.27 9.47
CA GLY A 49 -7.63 19.39 8.79
C GLY A 49 -6.10 19.42 8.97
N ARG A 50 -5.49 18.32 9.40
CA ARG A 50 -4.04 18.23 9.63
C ARG A 50 -3.25 17.85 8.38
N ILE A 51 -3.90 17.18 7.44
CA ILE A 51 -3.39 16.84 6.10
C ILE A 51 -4.37 17.44 5.09
N SER A 52 -3.86 18.07 4.04
CA SER A 52 -4.67 18.80 3.07
C SER A 52 -5.40 17.89 2.08
N PHE A 53 -4.76 16.80 1.69
CA PHE A 53 -5.28 15.86 0.69
C PHE A 53 -4.79 14.46 0.95
N TYR A 54 -5.67 13.49 0.78
CA TYR A 54 -5.36 12.05 0.76
C TYR A 54 -6.45 11.32 -0.03
N ALA A 55 -6.06 10.38 -0.87
CA ALA A 55 -6.97 9.47 -1.54
C ALA A 55 -6.87 8.09 -0.90
N ALA A 56 -7.96 7.63 -0.31
CA ALA A 56 -8.02 6.37 0.43
C ALA A 56 -7.73 5.16 -0.46
N SER A 57 -6.97 4.22 0.07
CA SER A 57 -6.64 2.95 -0.56
C SER A 57 -7.61 1.81 -0.21
N ARG A 58 -8.58 2.08 0.63
CA ARG A 58 -9.52 1.08 1.16
C ARG A 58 -10.18 0.26 0.06
N GLY A 59 -10.10 -1.06 0.21
CA GLY A 59 -10.61 -2.05 -0.77
C GLY A 59 -9.61 -2.42 -1.87
N HIS A 60 -8.47 -1.73 -1.96
CA HIS A 60 -7.41 -2.01 -2.93
C HIS A 60 -6.15 -2.64 -2.32
N GLU A 61 -6.11 -2.86 -1.02
CA GLU A 61 -4.91 -3.28 -0.28
C GLU A 61 -4.31 -4.57 -0.84
N ALA A 62 -5.14 -5.58 -1.11
CA ALA A 62 -4.67 -6.87 -1.60
C ALA A 62 -4.05 -6.76 -2.99
N ALA A 63 -4.66 -5.97 -3.90
CA ALA A 63 -4.11 -5.74 -5.23
C ALA A 63 -2.77 -4.97 -5.15
N GLN A 64 -2.69 -3.97 -4.29
CA GLN A 64 -1.50 -3.15 -4.11
C GLN A 64 -0.35 -3.92 -3.47
N VAL A 65 -0.61 -4.56 -2.34
CA VAL A 65 0.41 -5.33 -1.62
C VAL A 65 0.86 -6.53 -2.44
N GLY A 66 -0.08 -7.27 -3.04
CA GLY A 66 0.23 -8.43 -3.86
C GLY A 66 1.08 -8.08 -5.08
N SER A 67 0.71 -7.03 -5.82
CA SER A 67 1.51 -6.57 -6.96
C SER A 67 2.90 -6.07 -6.52
N GLY A 68 2.97 -5.27 -5.45
CA GLY A 68 4.24 -4.76 -4.93
C GLY A 68 5.15 -5.86 -4.40
N TYR A 69 4.59 -6.87 -3.77
CA TYR A 69 5.33 -8.02 -3.23
C TYR A 69 5.90 -8.92 -4.33
N ALA A 70 5.20 -9.04 -5.46
CA ALA A 70 5.62 -9.83 -6.60
C ALA A 70 6.75 -9.18 -7.44
N LEU A 71 7.05 -7.89 -7.21
CA LEU A 71 8.09 -7.17 -7.93
C LEU A 71 9.48 -7.45 -7.35
N GLU A 72 10.47 -7.59 -8.23
CA GLU A 72 11.87 -7.67 -7.85
C GLU A 72 12.43 -6.31 -7.40
N ALA A 73 13.55 -6.31 -6.68
CA ALA A 73 14.16 -5.08 -6.16
C ALA A 73 14.55 -4.08 -7.26
N CYS A 74 14.86 -4.56 -8.47
CA CYS A 74 15.23 -3.75 -9.63
C CYS A 74 14.05 -3.22 -10.43
N ASP A 75 12.82 -3.67 -10.13
CA ASP A 75 11.64 -3.23 -10.87
C ASP A 75 11.25 -1.80 -10.50
N TRP A 76 10.90 -1.05 -11.52
CA TRP A 76 10.39 0.30 -11.38
C TRP A 76 8.89 0.29 -11.13
N ILE A 77 8.44 1.20 -10.26
CA ILE A 77 7.03 1.43 -10.02
C ILE A 77 6.67 2.82 -10.56
N PHE A 78 5.60 2.88 -11.33
CA PHE A 78 4.97 4.12 -11.78
C PHE A 78 3.57 4.18 -11.19
N PRO A 79 3.43 4.50 -9.90
CA PRO A 79 2.15 4.43 -9.23
C PRO A 79 1.20 5.49 -9.76
N SER A 80 -0.08 5.15 -9.79
CA SER A 80 -1.12 6.16 -9.94
C SER A 80 -1.08 7.09 -8.74
N PRO A 81 -1.18 8.41 -8.90
CA PRO A 81 -0.91 9.36 -7.83
C PRO A 81 -1.87 9.28 -6.63
N HIS A 82 -2.83 8.38 -6.61
CA HIS A 82 -3.92 8.51 -5.65
C HIS A 82 -4.25 7.31 -4.78
N ARG A 83 -3.75 6.10 -5.03
CA ARG A 83 -4.24 4.92 -4.31
C ARG A 83 -3.24 3.78 -4.16
N GLU A 84 -1.96 4.04 -4.02
CA GLU A 84 -0.97 2.97 -4.10
C GLU A 84 -0.09 2.83 -2.86
N LEU A 85 -0.67 3.17 -1.71
CA LEU A 85 -0.03 3.05 -0.41
C LEU A 85 0.61 1.67 -0.19
N GLY A 86 -0.13 0.59 -0.50
CA GLY A 86 0.32 -0.78 -0.31
C GLY A 86 1.51 -1.17 -1.18
N VAL A 87 1.58 -0.67 -2.42
CA VAL A 87 2.74 -0.92 -3.31
C VAL A 87 4.01 -0.30 -2.74
N HIS A 88 3.93 0.96 -2.28
CA HIS A 88 5.07 1.64 -1.67
C HIS A 88 5.57 0.92 -0.41
N LEU A 89 4.66 0.50 0.46
CA LEU A 89 4.99 -0.25 1.67
C LEU A 89 5.62 -1.61 1.34
N ALA A 90 5.10 -2.32 0.34
CA ALA A 90 5.65 -3.60 -0.11
C ALA A 90 7.05 -3.45 -0.71
N LYS A 91 7.36 -2.29 -1.29
CA LYS A 91 8.71 -1.95 -1.77
C LYS A 91 9.62 -1.32 -0.71
N GLY A 92 9.20 -1.33 0.55
CA GLY A 92 10.03 -0.92 1.69
C GLY A 92 9.99 0.57 2.01
N ALA A 93 9.01 1.31 1.49
CA ALA A 93 8.85 2.72 1.87
C ALA A 93 8.61 2.86 3.38
N ALA A 94 9.35 3.76 4.02
CA ALA A 94 9.21 4.02 5.43
C ALA A 94 7.96 4.85 5.72
N VAL A 95 7.13 4.40 6.68
CA VAL A 95 5.95 5.14 7.13
C VAL A 95 6.29 6.58 7.53
N PHE A 96 7.44 6.77 8.17
CA PHE A 96 7.91 8.11 8.55
C PHE A 96 8.09 9.05 7.35
N GLU A 97 8.66 8.56 6.25
CA GLU A 97 8.87 9.34 5.04
C GLU A 97 7.55 9.68 4.36
N MET A 98 6.65 8.70 4.27
CA MET A 98 5.30 8.89 3.74
C MET A 98 4.53 9.93 4.54
N MET A 99 4.55 9.85 5.87
CA MET A 99 3.90 10.84 6.73
C MET A 99 4.57 12.20 6.66
N SER A 100 5.90 12.26 6.52
CA SER A 100 6.62 13.52 6.31
C SER A 100 6.17 14.23 5.04
N HIS A 101 5.96 13.46 3.98
CA HIS A 101 5.42 13.96 2.72
C HIS A 101 3.97 14.46 2.87
N TYR A 102 3.07 13.69 3.50
CA TYR A 102 1.68 14.09 3.71
C TYR A 102 1.54 15.37 4.54
N PHE A 103 2.42 15.57 5.52
CA PHE A 103 2.45 16.76 6.35
C PHE A 103 3.27 17.93 5.76
N GLY A 104 3.93 17.75 4.62
CA GLY A 104 4.80 18.76 4.02
C GLY A 104 5.95 19.17 4.94
N ARG A 105 6.59 18.21 5.62
CA ARG A 105 7.68 18.48 6.56
C ARG A 105 9.00 18.71 5.85
N ALA A 106 9.98 19.29 6.53
CA ALA A 106 11.34 19.46 6.04
C ALA A 106 12.04 18.12 5.71
N THR A 107 11.55 17.01 6.30
CA THR A 107 12.00 15.64 6.04
C THR A 107 11.24 14.94 4.91
N ASP A 108 10.39 15.68 4.19
CA ASP A 108 9.73 15.18 2.97
C ASP A 108 10.77 14.80 1.91
N PRO A 109 10.83 13.53 1.47
CA PRO A 109 11.80 13.11 0.45
C PRO A 109 11.64 13.85 -0.88
N THR A 110 10.45 14.36 -1.20
CA THR A 110 10.20 15.16 -2.40
C THR A 110 10.59 16.63 -2.24
N GLN A 111 10.92 17.07 -1.03
CA GLN A 111 11.26 18.45 -0.70
C GLN A 111 10.17 19.46 -1.13
N GLY A 112 8.91 19.07 -1.02
CA GLY A 112 7.76 19.89 -1.43
C GLY A 112 7.55 20.02 -2.94
N ARG A 113 8.23 19.22 -3.75
CA ARG A 113 8.08 19.27 -5.22
C ARG A 113 6.85 18.51 -5.71
N GLN A 114 6.31 17.64 -4.89
CA GLN A 114 5.12 16.84 -5.18
C GLN A 114 3.97 17.24 -4.27
N MET A 115 2.76 17.10 -4.76
CA MET A 115 1.57 17.23 -3.93
C MET A 115 1.48 16.05 -2.93
N PRO A 116 0.81 16.22 -1.78
CA PRO A 116 0.56 15.11 -0.87
C PRO A 116 -0.03 13.90 -1.62
N ASN A 117 0.39 12.71 -1.23
CA ASN A 117 0.01 11.43 -1.85
C ASN A 117 0.58 11.18 -3.27
N HIS A 118 1.49 12.00 -3.74
CA HIS A 118 2.20 11.80 -5.00
C HIS A 118 3.66 11.40 -4.68
N PHE A 119 3.95 10.12 -4.80
CA PHE A 119 5.31 9.59 -4.70
C PHE A 119 5.81 9.24 -6.10
N GLY A 120 7.02 9.66 -6.43
CA GLY A 120 7.66 9.36 -7.70
C GLY A 120 9.15 9.53 -7.61
#